data_76c1a668690d6d353e76403ddc9f3804
#
_entry.id   76c1a668690d6d353e76403ddc9f3804
#
_cell.length_a   1.000
_cell.length_b   1.000
_cell.length_c   1.000
_cell.angle_alpha   90.00
_cell.angle_beta   90.00
_cell.angle_gamma   90.00
#
_symmetry.space_group_name_H-M   'P 1'
#
loop_
_entity.id
_entity.type
_entity.pdbx_description
1 polymer ?
#
loop_
_entity_poly.entity_id
_entity_poly.type
_entity_poly.pdbx_seq_one_letter_code
_entity_poly.pdbx_strand_id
1 'polypeptide(L)'
;MKKNRFKKNYRIATAAYAFVLVVALIVSSASGLPENSSLSAVMTGNIAAPQVSAAQAILTDENGKVLYEKNSSQRAYPASTTKILTCITALDIMEEIKADIDQTVTVPKEAAGVEGSSVYLKAGERITFKDLLYSAMLRSGNDAATAIAVIAGGNEAEFVRLMNKKASEIGCTNSSFINPTGLFDENHYTTAADMAKIAAYAMKNHTFRQIASAEEYTAKRQAFAV
;
A
#
# COMPACT_ATOMS: atom_id res chain seq x y z
N MET A 1 -1.79 5.46 44.63
CA MET A 1 -1.78 6.38 43.49
C MET A 1 -2.17 5.59 42.25
N LYS A 2 -3.39 5.78 41.68
CA LYS A 2 -3.87 5.09 40.49
C LYS A 2 -3.28 5.79 39.25
N LYS A 3 -2.40 5.09 38.49
CA LYS A 3 -1.92 5.55 37.18
C LYS A 3 -3.08 5.49 36.19
N ASN A 4 -3.69 6.63 35.88
CA ASN A 4 -4.62 6.76 34.76
C ASN A 4 -3.84 6.58 33.45
N ARG A 5 -3.89 5.38 32.84
CA ARG A 5 -3.45 5.15 31.47
C ARG A 5 -4.48 5.76 30.53
N PHE A 6 -4.22 6.92 30.01
CA PHE A 6 -5.00 7.46 28.90
C PHE A 6 -4.72 6.62 27.64
N LYS A 7 -5.65 5.73 27.30
CA LYS A 7 -5.69 5.11 25.98
C LYS A 7 -6.40 6.09 25.03
N LYS A 8 -5.66 6.70 24.13
CA LYS A 8 -6.24 7.54 23.09
C LYS A 8 -6.58 6.65 21.88
N ASN A 9 -7.87 6.36 21.70
CA ASN A 9 -8.34 5.67 20.50
C ASN A 9 -8.55 6.70 19.38
N TYR A 10 -7.85 6.54 18.27
CA TYR A 10 -8.07 7.33 17.07
C TYR A 10 -8.93 6.53 16.10
N ARG A 11 -10.13 7.01 15.77
CA ARG A 11 -10.88 6.49 14.64
C ARG A 11 -10.22 7.02 13.37
N ILE A 12 -9.67 6.11 12.58
CA ILE A 12 -9.21 6.41 11.24
C ILE A 12 -10.45 6.34 10.36
N ALA A 13 -11.21 7.46 10.30
CA ALA A 13 -12.33 7.56 9.38
C ALA A 13 -11.78 7.81 7.98
N THR A 14 -12.13 6.98 7.04
CA THR A 14 -11.95 7.27 5.62
C THR A 14 -12.82 8.46 5.28
N ALA A 15 -12.25 9.68 5.21
CA ALA A 15 -12.88 10.69 4.41
C ALA A 15 -12.84 10.15 2.97
N ALA A 16 -14.02 10.04 2.34
CA ALA A 16 -14.19 9.61 0.97
C ALA A 16 -13.56 10.64 0.02
N TYR A 17 -12.25 10.72 0.02
CA TYR A 17 -11.51 11.16 -1.16
C TYR A 17 -11.40 9.93 -2.03
N ALA A 18 -12.01 10.02 -3.21
CA ALA A 18 -11.79 9.08 -4.29
C ALA A 18 -10.27 8.99 -4.52
N PHE A 19 -9.60 8.14 -3.76
CA PHE A 19 -8.38 7.55 -4.19
C PHE A 19 -8.80 6.77 -5.43
N VAL A 20 -8.52 7.34 -6.61
CA VAL A 20 -8.47 6.54 -7.82
C VAL A 20 -7.23 5.68 -7.65
N LEU A 21 -7.35 4.71 -6.77
CA LEU A 21 -6.60 3.49 -6.85
C LEU A 21 -6.89 3.01 -8.28
N VAL A 22 -5.87 2.97 -9.13
CA VAL A 22 -5.86 2.02 -10.23
C VAL A 22 -5.72 0.67 -9.57
N VAL A 23 -6.80 0.26 -8.90
CA VAL A 23 -6.94 -1.08 -8.38
C VAL A 23 -7.07 -1.95 -9.61
N ALA A 24 -6.13 -2.86 -9.79
CA ALA A 24 -6.47 -4.10 -10.47
C ALA A 24 -7.73 -4.63 -9.76
N LEU A 25 -8.89 -4.48 -10.39
CA LEU A 25 -10.13 -5.07 -9.91
C LEU A 25 -9.94 -6.57 -10.07
N ILE A 26 -9.49 -7.21 -9.00
CA ILE A 26 -9.51 -8.67 -8.91
C ILE A 26 -10.98 -9.01 -8.71
N VAL A 27 -11.64 -9.34 -9.81
CA VAL A 27 -12.96 -9.96 -9.74
C VAL A 27 -12.74 -11.38 -9.21
N SER A 28 -12.82 -11.53 -7.90
CA SER A 28 -12.97 -12.84 -7.28
C SER A 28 -14.27 -13.45 -7.83
N SER A 29 -14.19 -14.69 -8.30
CA SER A 29 -15.32 -15.48 -8.75
C SER A 29 -16.33 -15.65 -7.60
N ALA A 30 -17.22 -14.68 -7.41
CA ALA A 30 -18.43 -14.87 -6.66
C ALA A 30 -19.37 -15.72 -7.54
N SER A 31 -19.54 -16.96 -7.19
CA SER A 31 -20.58 -17.84 -7.72
C SER A 31 -21.94 -17.16 -7.54
N GLY A 32 -22.47 -16.54 -8.58
CA GLY A 32 -23.80 -15.91 -8.54
C GLY A 32 -24.04 -14.74 -9.49
N LEU A 33 -23.10 -14.36 -10.33
CA LEU A 33 -23.38 -13.36 -11.37
C LEU A 33 -24.01 -14.04 -12.60
N PRO A 34 -25.04 -13.41 -13.21
CA PRO A 34 -25.67 -13.98 -14.40
C PRO A 34 -24.67 -14.10 -15.53
N GLU A 35 -24.68 -15.23 -16.25
CA GLU A 35 -23.77 -15.59 -17.35
C GLU A 35 -23.77 -14.64 -18.57
N ASN A 36 -24.44 -13.51 -18.51
CA ASN A 36 -24.54 -12.49 -19.56
C ASN A 36 -23.96 -11.15 -19.13
N SER A 37 -22.85 -11.11 -18.42
CA SER A 37 -22.21 -9.86 -18.09
C SER A 37 -21.33 -9.34 -19.24
N SER A 38 -21.31 -8.04 -19.42
CA SER A 38 -20.63 -7.25 -20.46
C SER A 38 -19.11 -7.54 -20.64
N LEU A 39 -18.48 -8.27 -19.73
CA LEU A 39 -17.08 -8.69 -19.82
C LEU A 39 -16.85 -9.72 -20.94
N SER A 40 -17.80 -10.65 -21.14
CA SER A 40 -17.73 -11.61 -22.27
C SER A 40 -17.82 -10.91 -23.63
N ALA A 41 -18.57 -9.82 -23.70
CA ALA A 41 -18.74 -9.02 -24.93
C ALA A 41 -17.49 -8.18 -25.28
N VAL A 42 -16.71 -7.74 -24.28
CA VAL A 42 -15.38 -7.12 -24.51
C VAL A 42 -14.41 -8.10 -25.12
N MET A 43 -14.48 -9.38 -24.75
CA MET A 43 -13.64 -10.45 -25.27
C MET A 43 -14.01 -10.85 -26.73
N THR A 44 -15.22 -10.51 -27.19
CA THR A 44 -15.70 -10.84 -28.55
C THR A 44 -15.55 -9.69 -29.56
N GLY A 45 -14.89 -8.58 -29.18
CA GLY A 45 -14.55 -7.48 -30.11
C GLY A 45 -15.69 -6.51 -30.46
N ASN A 46 -16.87 -6.63 -29.81
CA ASN A 46 -18.05 -5.81 -30.13
C ASN A 46 -18.29 -4.63 -29.18
N ILE A 47 -17.44 -4.42 -28.16
CA ILE A 47 -17.55 -3.27 -27.29
C ILE A 47 -16.33 -2.36 -27.49
N ALA A 48 -16.59 -1.08 -27.74
CA ALA A 48 -15.54 -0.07 -27.80
C ALA A 48 -14.76 -0.03 -26.48
N ALA A 49 -13.44 0.06 -26.56
CA ALA A 49 -12.59 0.19 -25.36
C ALA A 49 -13.08 1.36 -24.47
N PRO A 50 -13.13 1.19 -23.14
CA PRO A 50 -13.62 2.22 -22.25
C PRO A 50 -12.78 3.49 -22.37
N GLN A 51 -13.45 4.64 -22.45
CA GLN A 51 -12.77 5.94 -22.43
C GLN A 51 -12.46 6.29 -20.98
N VAL A 52 -11.17 6.34 -20.64
CA VAL A 52 -10.71 6.75 -19.31
C VAL A 52 -9.93 8.06 -19.39
N SER A 53 -10.17 8.98 -18.44
CA SER A 53 -9.50 10.29 -18.36
C SER A 53 -8.05 10.17 -17.85
N ALA A 54 -7.67 9.06 -17.24
CA ALA A 54 -6.31 8.82 -16.76
C ALA A 54 -5.30 8.89 -17.91
N ALA A 55 -4.11 9.45 -17.66
CA ALA A 55 -3.01 9.49 -18.63
C ALA A 55 -2.46 8.07 -18.90
N GLN A 56 -2.37 7.26 -17.86
CA GLN A 56 -1.97 5.84 -17.95
C GLN A 56 -3.00 4.99 -17.20
N ALA A 57 -3.31 3.82 -17.73
CA ALA A 57 -4.19 2.85 -17.08
C ALA A 57 -3.89 1.44 -17.54
N ILE A 58 -4.18 0.48 -16.66
CA ILE A 58 -4.15 -0.94 -16.98
C ILE A 58 -5.22 -1.66 -16.17
N LEU A 59 -5.84 -2.65 -16.75
CA LEU A 59 -6.71 -3.61 -16.11
C LEU A 59 -6.18 -5.00 -16.40
N THR A 60 -5.98 -5.79 -15.37
CA THR A 60 -5.59 -7.19 -15.50
C THR A 60 -6.58 -8.08 -14.77
N ASP A 61 -6.63 -9.36 -15.18
CA ASP A 61 -7.24 -10.39 -14.34
C ASP A 61 -6.29 -10.78 -13.18
N GLU A 62 -6.72 -11.69 -12.34
CA GLU A 62 -5.95 -12.20 -11.20
C GLU A 62 -4.65 -12.92 -11.57
N ASN A 63 -4.54 -13.39 -12.82
CA ASN A 63 -3.39 -14.08 -13.36
C ASN A 63 -2.41 -13.13 -14.07
N GLY A 64 -2.73 -11.83 -14.10
CA GLY A 64 -1.92 -10.80 -14.76
C GLY A 64 -2.16 -10.66 -16.26
N LYS A 65 -3.18 -11.36 -16.83
CA LYS A 65 -3.56 -11.16 -18.22
C LYS A 65 -4.17 -9.76 -18.39
N VAL A 66 -3.62 -9.00 -19.32
CA VAL A 66 -4.10 -7.65 -19.63
C VAL A 66 -5.46 -7.72 -20.33
N LEU A 67 -6.46 -7.06 -19.76
CA LEU A 67 -7.82 -6.92 -20.29
C LEU A 67 -8.02 -5.55 -20.96
N TYR A 68 -7.35 -4.52 -20.47
CA TYR A 68 -7.34 -3.17 -21.02
C TYR A 68 -6.05 -2.46 -20.63
N GLU A 69 -5.52 -1.65 -21.53
CA GLU A 69 -4.40 -0.77 -21.22
C GLU A 69 -4.45 0.54 -22.01
N LYS A 70 -3.88 1.57 -21.41
CA LYS A 70 -3.65 2.89 -22.00
C LYS A 70 -2.30 3.38 -21.51
N ASN A 71 -1.33 3.52 -22.41
CA ASN A 71 0.00 4.03 -22.07
C ASN A 71 0.64 3.32 -20.85
N SER A 72 0.35 2.04 -20.64
CA SER A 72 0.67 1.30 -19.40
C SER A 72 2.16 1.22 -19.11
N SER A 73 3.01 1.29 -20.15
CA SER A 73 4.47 1.22 -20.04
C SER A 73 5.15 2.59 -19.94
N GLN A 74 4.39 3.69 -20.00
CA GLN A 74 4.97 5.02 -19.86
C GLN A 74 5.37 5.29 -18.41
N ARG A 75 6.51 5.97 -18.23
CA ARG A 75 7.00 6.41 -16.92
C ARG A 75 5.99 7.32 -16.25
N ALA A 76 5.73 7.06 -14.99
CA ALA A 76 4.86 7.82 -14.11
C ALA A 76 5.49 7.96 -12.73
N TYR A 77 5.06 8.96 -11.98
CA TYR A 77 5.42 9.14 -10.58
C TYR A 77 4.34 8.50 -9.71
N PRO A 78 4.65 7.45 -8.93
CA PRO A 78 3.64 6.65 -8.24
C PRO A 78 2.94 7.39 -7.11
N ALA A 79 3.54 8.43 -6.56
CA ALA A 79 3.06 9.09 -5.35
C ALA A 79 2.74 8.04 -4.27
N SER A 80 1.68 8.22 -3.50
CA SER A 80 1.33 7.31 -2.39
C SER A 80 0.97 5.88 -2.80
N THR A 81 0.81 5.56 -4.09
CA THR A 81 0.66 4.15 -4.50
C THR A 81 1.92 3.33 -4.20
N THR A 82 3.08 3.99 -4.01
CA THR A 82 4.32 3.40 -3.48
C THR A 82 4.07 2.58 -2.21
N LYS A 83 3.14 3.02 -1.35
CA LYS A 83 2.87 2.35 -0.06
C LYS A 83 2.33 0.93 -0.20
N ILE A 84 1.82 0.55 -1.37
CA ILE A 84 1.49 -0.84 -1.68
C ILE A 84 2.76 -1.69 -1.59
N LEU A 85 3.84 -1.26 -2.28
CA LEU A 85 5.13 -1.96 -2.24
C LEU A 85 5.75 -1.90 -0.85
N THR A 86 5.68 -0.75 -0.18
CA THR A 86 6.16 -0.59 1.20
C THR A 86 5.51 -1.59 2.14
N CYS A 87 4.18 -1.68 2.14
CA CYS A 87 3.46 -2.58 3.04
C CYS A 87 3.71 -4.05 2.72
N ILE A 88 3.71 -4.45 1.44
CA ILE A 88 3.94 -5.85 1.11
C ILE A 88 5.40 -6.26 1.34
N THR A 89 6.37 -5.40 1.06
CA THR A 89 7.78 -5.67 1.40
C THR A 89 7.96 -5.86 2.90
N ALA A 90 7.33 -5.02 3.71
CA ALA A 90 7.39 -5.14 5.16
C ALA A 90 6.72 -6.41 5.68
N LEU A 91 5.57 -6.79 5.12
CA LEU A 91 4.89 -8.04 5.47
C LEU A 91 5.73 -9.26 5.14
N ASP A 92 6.37 -9.29 3.97
CA ASP A 92 7.26 -10.38 3.57
C ASP A 92 8.46 -10.50 4.51
N ILE A 93 9.07 -9.37 4.92
CA ILE A 93 10.17 -9.36 5.91
C ILE A 93 9.69 -9.90 7.25
N MET A 94 8.53 -9.44 7.75
CA MET A 94 7.98 -9.91 9.03
C MET A 94 7.68 -11.41 9.01
N GLU A 95 7.19 -11.93 7.90
CA GLU A 95 6.96 -13.36 7.70
C GLU A 95 8.28 -14.16 7.70
N GLU A 96 9.30 -13.67 6.97
CA GLU A 96 10.62 -14.31 6.88
C GLU A 96 11.28 -14.44 8.25
N ILE A 97 11.23 -13.38 9.08
CA ILE A 97 11.79 -13.40 10.44
C ILE A 97 10.82 -13.97 11.49
N LYS A 98 9.65 -14.44 11.07
CA LYS A 98 8.57 -14.96 11.94
C LYS A 98 8.16 -14.00 13.05
N ALA A 99 8.16 -12.71 12.77
CA ALA A 99 7.72 -11.68 13.71
C ALA A 99 6.21 -11.55 13.72
N ASP A 100 5.64 -11.36 14.91
CA ASP A 100 4.21 -11.09 15.08
C ASP A 100 3.91 -9.63 14.73
N ILE A 101 3.05 -9.39 13.74
CA ILE A 101 2.63 -8.02 13.36
C ILE A 101 1.74 -7.35 14.42
N ASP A 102 1.13 -8.11 15.32
CA ASP A 102 0.38 -7.58 16.47
C ASP A 102 1.31 -7.16 17.63
N GLN A 103 2.63 -7.41 17.53
CA GLN A 103 3.59 -6.93 18.51
C GLN A 103 3.62 -5.40 18.57
N THR A 104 3.78 -4.88 19.78
CA THR A 104 3.95 -3.44 20.01
C THR A 104 5.38 -3.03 19.69
N VAL A 105 5.53 -2.06 18.81
CA VAL A 105 6.80 -1.46 18.40
C VAL A 105 6.90 -0.02 18.90
N THR A 106 8.11 0.53 18.89
CA THR A 106 8.36 1.93 19.24
C THR A 106 8.54 2.74 17.95
N VAL A 107 7.80 3.82 17.81
CA VAL A 107 7.92 4.74 16.66
C VAL A 107 9.32 5.34 16.64
N PRO A 108 10.10 5.16 15.58
CA PRO A 108 11.43 5.74 15.46
C PRO A 108 11.36 7.27 15.29
N LYS A 109 12.44 7.95 15.66
CA LYS A 109 12.51 9.43 15.57
C LYS A 109 12.40 9.92 14.13
N GLU A 110 12.87 9.14 13.17
CA GLU A 110 12.84 9.40 11.74
C GLU A 110 11.41 9.51 11.18
N ALA A 111 10.45 8.87 11.84
CA ALA A 111 9.04 8.91 11.45
C ALA A 111 8.28 10.15 11.96
N ALA A 112 8.84 10.86 12.93
CA ALA A 112 8.18 12.04 13.50
C ALA A 112 8.41 13.28 12.62
N GLY A 113 7.33 13.96 12.24
CA GLY A 113 7.41 15.21 11.47
C GLY A 113 7.68 15.02 9.97
N VAL A 114 7.49 13.81 9.44
CA VAL A 114 7.61 13.55 8.00
C VAL A 114 6.56 14.37 7.24
N GLU A 115 6.99 14.97 6.13
CA GLU A 115 6.18 15.81 5.27
C GLU A 115 5.00 15.04 4.63
N GLY A 116 3.93 15.75 4.31
CA GLY A 116 2.76 15.27 3.58
C GLY A 116 1.70 14.65 4.48
N SER A 117 0.97 13.64 3.97
CA SER A 117 -0.09 12.97 4.72
C SER A 117 0.46 12.29 5.97
N SER A 118 -0.17 12.51 7.12
CA SER A 118 0.34 12.05 8.41
C SER A 118 -0.78 11.57 9.32
N VAL A 119 -0.50 10.61 10.17
CA VAL A 119 -1.31 10.24 11.33
C VAL A 119 -0.75 10.82 12.62
N TYR A 120 0.23 11.72 12.50
CA TYR A 120 0.86 12.49 13.58
C TYR A 120 1.50 11.60 14.65
N LEU A 121 2.30 10.63 14.20
CA LEU A 121 3.12 9.80 15.07
C LEU A 121 4.17 10.65 15.80
N LYS A 122 4.42 10.28 17.05
CA LYS A 122 5.48 10.93 17.85
C LYS A 122 6.61 9.93 18.08
N ALA A 123 7.84 10.42 17.96
CA ALA A 123 9.02 9.59 18.23
C ALA A 123 8.89 8.91 19.61
N GLY A 124 9.16 7.55 19.67
CA GLY A 124 9.07 6.67 20.80
C GLY A 124 7.64 6.35 21.26
N GLU A 125 6.57 6.84 20.65
CA GLU A 125 5.21 6.37 20.84
C GLU A 125 5.13 4.86 20.63
N ARG A 126 4.25 4.18 21.37
CA ARG A 126 4.06 2.74 21.25
C ARG A 126 2.78 2.42 20.49
N ILE A 127 2.92 1.63 19.44
CA ILE A 127 1.85 1.24 18.51
C ILE A 127 2.12 -0.17 18.02
N THR A 128 1.12 -0.94 17.55
CA THR A 128 1.41 -2.23 16.93
C THR A 128 1.94 -2.03 15.50
N PHE A 129 2.74 -2.99 15.01
CA PHE A 129 3.21 -2.94 13.62
C PHE A 129 2.03 -2.99 12.64
N LYS A 130 1.01 -3.76 12.98
CA LYS A 130 -0.25 -3.83 12.24
C LYS A 130 -0.98 -2.47 12.19
N ASP A 131 -1.04 -1.73 13.30
CA ASP A 131 -1.62 -0.38 13.32
C ASP A 131 -0.85 0.58 12.39
N LEU A 132 0.48 0.43 12.27
CA LEU A 132 1.28 1.20 11.31
C LEU A 132 0.91 0.87 9.87
N LEU A 133 0.73 -0.42 9.53
CA LEU A 133 0.31 -0.84 8.19
C LEU A 133 -1.06 -0.26 7.81
N TYR A 134 -2.04 -0.34 8.71
CA TYR A 134 -3.35 0.31 8.50
C TYR A 134 -3.24 1.83 8.36
N SER A 135 -2.38 2.47 9.16
CA SER A 135 -2.16 3.91 9.09
C SER A 135 -1.55 4.35 7.76
N ALA A 136 -0.60 3.57 7.24
CA ALA A 136 0.03 3.82 5.94
C ALA A 136 -0.98 3.65 4.79
N MET A 137 -1.80 2.59 4.82
CA MET A 137 -2.73 2.28 3.72
C MET A 137 -4.00 3.14 3.76
N LEU A 138 -4.70 3.24 4.91
CA LEU A 138 -6.00 3.91 4.97
C LEU A 138 -5.89 5.44 5.07
N ARG A 139 -4.83 5.96 5.66
CA ARG A 139 -4.60 7.41 5.80
C ARG A 139 -3.46 7.92 4.94
N SER A 140 -2.82 7.01 4.20
CA SER A 140 -1.63 7.37 3.42
C SER A 140 -0.52 8.02 4.28
N GLY A 141 -0.43 7.65 5.57
CA GLY A 141 0.50 8.27 6.52
C GLY A 141 1.95 8.07 6.09
N ASN A 142 2.66 9.17 5.79
CA ASN A 142 4.08 9.13 5.45
C ASN A 142 4.92 8.77 6.68
N ASP A 143 4.53 9.32 7.85
CA ASP A 143 5.10 8.96 9.14
C ASP A 143 4.97 7.45 9.45
N ALA A 144 3.82 6.87 9.15
CA ALA A 144 3.62 5.42 9.32
C ALA A 144 4.47 4.61 8.33
N ALA A 145 4.56 5.03 7.05
CA ALA A 145 5.38 4.37 6.05
C ALA A 145 6.87 4.43 6.40
N THR A 146 7.36 5.58 6.89
CA THR A 146 8.73 5.73 7.38
C THR A 146 8.99 4.87 8.62
N ALA A 147 8.04 4.83 9.57
CA ALA A 147 8.16 3.94 10.73
C ALA A 147 8.26 2.47 10.34
N ILE A 148 7.41 2.02 9.42
CA ILE A 148 7.44 0.66 8.85
C ILE A 148 8.83 0.38 8.26
N ALA A 149 9.34 1.28 7.43
CA ALA A 149 10.62 1.12 6.76
C ALA A 149 11.79 0.98 7.75
N VAL A 150 11.85 1.86 8.75
CA VAL A 150 12.92 1.83 9.75
C VAL A 150 12.84 0.57 10.62
N ILE A 151 11.62 0.16 11.02
CA ILE A 151 11.43 -1.01 11.88
C ILE A 151 11.72 -2.31 11.13
N ALA A 152 11.22 -2.47 9.90
CA ALA A 152 11.39 -3.69 9.12
C ALA A 152 12.77 -3.80 8.45
N GLY A 153 13.35 -2.68 8.03
CA GLY A 153 14.64 -2.65 7.34
C GLY A 153 15.85 -2.28 8.21
N GLY A 154 15.60 -1.93 9.49
CA GLY A 154 16.65 -1.41 10.38
C GLY A 154 16.99 0.07 10.12
N ASN A 155 16.85 0.54 8.91
CA ASN A 155 16.90 1.94 8.48
C ASN A 155 16.18 2.11 7.13
N GLU A 156 15.87 3.37 6.78
CA GLU A 156 15.12 3.66 5.54
C GLU A 156 15.89 3.27 4.27
N ALA A 157 17.21 3.53 4.22
CA ALA A 157 18.01 3.24 3.03
C ALA A 157 18.06 1.73 2.73
N GLU A 158 18.25 0.91 3.74
CA GLU A 158 18.24 -0.55 3.59
C GLU A 158 16.83 -1.04 3.19
N PHE A 159 15.78 -0.47 3.79
CA PHE A 159 14.42 -0.83 3.41
C PHE A 159 14.10 -0.47 1.96
N VAL A 160 14.53 0.69 1.47
CA VAL A 160 14.40 1.09 0.06
C VAL A 160 15.14 0.12 -0.86
N ARG A 161 16.34 -0.34 -0.47
CA ARG A 161 17.05 -1.39 -1.20
C ARG A 161 16.23 -2.68 -1.28
N LEU A 162 15.57 -3.08 -0.17
CA LEU A 162 14.69 -4.26 -0.13
C LEU A 162 13.42 -4.05 -0.97
N MET A 163 12.84 -2.85 -0.98
CA MET A 163 11.71 -2.52 -1.87
C MET A 163 12.09 -2.71 -3.35
N ASN A 164 13.23 -2.17 -3.79
CA ASN A 164 13.68 -2.31 -5.18
C ASN A 164 14.01 -3.77 -5.53
N LYS A 165 14.62 -4.51 -4.60
CA LYS A 165 14.84 -5.96 -4.75
C LYS A 165 13.50 -6.68 -4.95
N LYS A 166 12.51 -6.42 -4.08
CA LYS A 166 11.17 -6.99 -4.18
C LYS A 166 10.50 -6.63 -5.51
N ALA A 167 10.55 -5.38 -5.93
CA ALA A 167 10.02 -4.95 -7.23
C ALA A 167 10.65 -5.74 -8.39
N SER A 168 11.97 -5.93 -8.36
CA SER A 168 12.68 -6.75 -9.35
C SER A 168 12.25 -8.21 -9.34
N GLU A 169 12.08 -8.82 -8.16
CA GLU A 169 11.59 -10.20 -7.98
C GLU A 169 10.16 -10.38 -8.52
N ILE A 170 9.31 -9.37 -8.39
CA ILE A 170 7.96 -9.32 -8.96
C ILE A 170 7.99 -9.16 -10.49
N GLY A 171 9.13 -8.79 -11.07
CA GLY A 171 9.28 -8.56 -12.51
C GLY A 171 8.99 -7.12 -12.94
N CYS A 172 9.14 -6.15 -12.04
CA CYS A 172 9.08 -4.72 -12.38
C CYS A 172 10.42 -4.30 -12.99
N THR A 173 10.40 -3.98 -14.28
CA THR A 173 11.63 -3.63 -15.03
C THR A 173 11.74 -2.14 -15.33
N ASN A 174 10.69 -1.37 -15.10
CA ASN A 174 10.61 0.06 -15.41
C ASN A 174 10.24 0.89 -14.17
N SER A 175 10.77 0.49 -13.01
CA SER A 175 10.47 1.14 -11.73
C SER A 175 11.74 1.36 -10.92
N SER A 176 11.75 2.46 -10.18
CA SER A 176 12.79 2.79 -9.20
C SER A 176 12.11 3.48 -8.02
N PHE A 177 12.36 2.99 -6.82
CA PHE A 177 11.79 3.53 -5.59
C PHE A 177 12.91 4.12 -4.74
N ILE A 178 12.76 5.36 -4.28
CA ILE A 178 13.79 6.12 -3.54
C ILE A 178 13.43 6.33 -2.09
N ASN A 179 12.13 6.22 -1.76
CA ASN A 179 11.61 6.36 -0.40
C ASN A 179 10.38 5.46 -0.20
N PRO A 180 9.98 5.19 1.04
CA PRO A 180 8.82 4.33 1.33
C PRO A 180 7.47 5.04 1.24
N THR A 181 7.46 6.36 1.04
CA THR A 181 6.27 7.21 1.15
C THR A 181 5.63 7.55 -0.18
N GLY A 182 6.43 7.61 -1.24
CA GLY A 182 6.05 8.12 -2.55
C GLY A 182 6.16 9.66 -2.65
N LEU A 183 6.88 10.31 -1.74
CA LEU A 183 7.25 11.71 -1.91
C LEU A 183 8.07 11.86 -3.19
N PHE A 184 7.87 12.98 -3.85
CA PHE A 184 8.42 13.22 -5.17
C PHE A 184 9.95 13.24 -5.17
N ASP A 185 10.50 12.50 -6.10
CA ASP A 185 11.89 12.55 -6.53
C ASP A 185 11.89 12.15 -8.02
N GLU A 186 12.72 12.79 -8.85
CA GLU A 186 12.79 12.46 -10.28
C GLU A 186 13.22 11.01 -10.56
N ASN A 187 13.93 10.39 -9.62
CA ASN A 187 14.37 9.00 -9.68
C ASN A 187 13.38 8.03 -9.02
N HIS A 188 12.27 8.55 -8.46
CA HIS A 188 11.18 7.77 -7.88
C HIS A 188 10.06 7.60 -8.90
N TYR A 189 10.14 6.56 -9.72
CA TYR A 189 9.22 6.36 -10.83
C TYR A 189 8.79 4.90 -10.98
N THR A 190 7.72 4.72 -11.73
CA THR A 190 7.15 3.41 -12.06
C THR A 190 6.39 3.50 -13.39
N THR A 191 5.66 2.44 -13.71
CA THR A 191 4.67 2.39 -14.81
C THR A 191 3.36 1.80 -14.29
N ALA A 192 2.24 2.04 -14.99
CA ALA A 192 0.99 1.41 -14.63
C ALA A 192 1.09 -0.12 -14.68
N ALA A 193 1.84 -0.65 -15.66
CA ALA A 193 2.09 -2.09 -15.80
C ALA A 193 2.84 -2.67 -14.60
N ASP A 194 3.90 -2.01 -14.12
CA ASP A 194 4.65 -2.49 -12.96
C ASP A 194 3.83 -2.36 -11.67
N MET A 195 3.05 -1.27 -11.50
CA MET A 195 2.15 -1.13 -10.35
C MET A 195 1.07 -2.21 -10.33
N ALA A 196 0.56 -2.65 -11.48
CA ALA A 196 -0.37 -3.77 -11.55
C ALA A 196 0.26 -5.08 -11.07
N LYS A 197 1.53 -5.35 -11.45
CA LYS A 197 2.26 -6.53 -10.94
C LYS A 197 2.44 -6.47 -9.43
N ILE A 198 2.85 -5.31 -8.90
CA ILE A 198 3.01 -5.10 -7.45
C ILE A 198 1.67 -5.32 -6.73
N ALA A 199 0.59 -4.75 -7.23
CA ALA A 199 -0.74 -4.91 -6.66
C ALA A 199 -1.21 -6.38 -6.69
N ALA A 200 -1.03 -7.06 -7.83
CA ALA A 200 -1.38 -8.47 -7.96
C ALA A 200 -0.57 -9.36 -7.00
N TYR A 201 0.71 -9.07 -6.81
CA TYR A 201 1.54 -9.76 -5.82
C TYR A 201 1.03 -9.51 -4.40
N ALA A 202 0.82 -8.25 -4.03
CA ALA A 202 0.36 -7.86 -2.70
C ALA A 202 -0.99 -8.49 -2.35
N MET A 203 -1.89 -8.58 -3.31
CA MET A 203 -3.21 -9.19 -3.14
C MET A 203 -3.18 -10.71 -2.92
N LYS A 204 -2.05 -11.40 -3.12
CA LYS A 204 -1.89 -12.81 -2.72
C LYS A 204 -1.70 -12.96 -1.21
N ASN A 205 -1.17 -11.91 -0.53
CA ASN A 205 -0.99 -11.91 0.92
C ASN A 205 -2.32 -11.66 1.63
N HIS A 206 -2.72 -12.58 2.52
CA HIS A 206 -3.99 -12.49 3.23
C HIS A 206 -4.10 -11.24 4.10
N THR A 207 -3.05 -10.90 4.84
CA THR A 207 -3.00 -9.71 5.71
C THR A 207 -3.11 -8.43 4.90
N PHE A 208 -2.39 -8.36 3.77
CA PHE A 208 -2.50 -7.20 2.87
C PHE A 208 -3.93 -7.02 2.35
N ARG A 209 -4.60 -8.10 1.93
CA ARG A 209 -6.00 -8.03 1.50
C ARG A 209 -6.92 -7.49 2.60
N GLN A 210 -6.77 -7.97 3.83
CA GLN A 210 -7.55 -7.47 4.97
C GLN A 210 -7.34 -5.97 5.19
N ILE A 211 -6.10 -5.49 5.09
CA ILE A 211 -5.78 -4.07 5.25
C ILE A 211 -6.38 -3.26 4.09
N ALA A 212 -6.19 -3.70 2.85
CA ALA A 212 -6.62 -2.99 1.65
C ALA A 212 -8.14 -2.92 1.49
N SER A 213 -8.87 -3.92 2.00
CA SER A 213 -10.34 -3.98 1.94
C SER A 213 -11.04 -3.34 3.14
N ALA A 214 -10.31 -2.85 4.14
CA ALA A 214 -10.91 -2.28 5.33
C ALA A 214 -11.54 -0.91 5.04
N GLU A 215 -12.82 -0.76 5.37
CA GLU A 215 -13.55 0.51 5.27
C GLU A 215 -13.20 1.46 6.41
N GLU A 216 -12.98 0.90 7.61
CA GLU A 216 -12.55 1.65 8.79
C GLU A 216 -11.60 0.81 9.66
N TYR A 217 -10.77 1.48 10.44
CA TYR A 217 -9.88 0.84 11.39
C TYR A 217 -9.61 1.76 12.60
N THR A 218 -9.55 1.19 13.79
CA THR A 218 -9.20 1.92 15.02
C THR A 218 -7.83 1.49 15.53
N ALA A 219 -6.82 2.31 15.28
CA ALA A 219 -5.48 2.09 15.81
C ALA A 219 -5.42 2.34 17.32
N LYS A 220 -4.72 1.44 18.04
CA LYS A 220 -4.49 1.56 19.49
C LYS A 220 -3.12 2.17 19.73
N ARG A 221 -3.08 3.43 20.13
CA ARG A 221 -1.86 4.18 20.38
C ARG A 221 -1.67 4.41 21.87
N GLN A 222 -0.46 4.18 22.38
CA GLN A 222 -0.11 4.49 23.77
C GLN A 222 0.77 5.73 23.76
N ALA A 223 0.24 6.83 24.31
CA ALA A 223 1.06 8.02 24.53
C ALA A 223 2.12 7.75 25.61
N PHE A 224 3.29 8.46 25.49
CA PHE A 224 4.29 8.46 26.54
C PHE A 224 3.71 8.86 27.88
N ALA A 225 4.14 8.17 28.94
CA ALA A 225 4.26 8.84 30.24
C ALA A 225 5.54 9.70 30.16
N VAL A 226 5.37 11.01 30.14
CA VAL A 226 6.42 11.99 30.44
C VAL A 226 6.75 11.85 31.92
#